data_96fd42aa27d89d5f56b5a39986888f06
#
_entry.id   96fd42aa27d89d5f56b5a39986888f06
#
_cell.length_a   1.000
_cell.length_b   1.000
_cell.length_c   1.000
_cell.angle_alpha   90.00
_cell.angle_beta   90.00
_cell.angle_gamma   90.00
#
_symmetry.space_group_name_H-M   'P 1'
#
loop_
_entity.id
_entity.type
_entity.pdbx_description
1 polymer ?
#
loop_
_entity_poly.entity_id
_entity_poly.type
_entity_poly.pdbx_seq_one_letter_code
_entity_poly.pdbx_strand_id
1 'polypeptide(L)'
;IALQGELIGPGIQGNIYNLTEHKYRVFDIFDIDKQKYVSVGERYEIMCKLMGEEFCKFHVPVLDPEHDLKGVTLDDLIADASAKSVLNNNHLREGVVYKTMDGQYSFKVISVDYLLKQK
;
A
#
# COMPACT_ATOMS: atom_id res chain seq x y z
N ILE A 1 -13.19 14.71 4.15
CA ILE A 1 -12.28 13.73 3.52
C ILE A 1 -12.61 12.32 4.00
N ALA A 2 -12.31 11.35 3.17
CA ALA A 2 -12.44 9.94 3.51
C ALA A 2 -11.07 9.30 3.48
N LEU A 3 -10.65 8.70 4.60
CA LEU A 3 -9.43 7.92 4.67
C LEU A 3 -9.75 6.48 4.25
N GLN A 4 -9.07 6.00 3.25
CA GLN A 4 -9.22 4.62 2.78
C GLN A 4 -7.98 3.82 3.16
N GLY A 5 -8.20 2.67 3.75
CA GLY A 5 -7.08 1.86 4.24
C GLY A 5 -7.46 0.41 4.46
N GLU A 6 -6.53 -0.31 5.05
CA GLU A 6 -6.64 -1.74 5.33
C GLU A 6 -6.50 -2.01 6.81
N LEU A 7 -7.40 -2.85 7.34
CA LEU A 7 -7.29 -3.36 8.70
C LEU A 7 -6.48 -4.66 8.67
N ILE A 8 -5.47 -4.73 9.50
CA ILE A 8 -4.59 -5.91 9.61
C ILE A 8 -4.47 -6.32 11.09
N GLY A 9 -4.15 -7.58 11.35
CA GLY A 9 -3.93 -8.06 12.69
C GLY A 9 -4.61 -9.39 13.00
N PRO A 10 -4.74 -9.74 14.30
CA PRO A 10 -5.33 -11.02 14.71
C PRO A 10 -6.76 -11.20 14.17
N GLY A 11 -7.03 -12.37 13.60
CA GLY A 11 -8.33 -12.70 13.01
C GLY A 11 -8.58 -12.12 11.62
N ILE A 12 -7.62 -11.38 11.05
CA ILE A 12 -7.71 -10.80 9.71
C ILE A 12 -6.72 -11.52 8.80
N GLN A 13 -7.22 -12.20 7.77
CA GLN A 13 -6.41 -12.92 6.77
C GLN A 13 -5.33 -13.83 7.39
N GLY A 14 -5.65 -14.49 8.52
CA GLY A 14 -4.69 -15.35 9.21
C GLY A 14 -3.54 -14.62 9.88
N ASN A 15 -3.67 -13.29 10.06
CA ASN A 15 -2.65 -12.45 10.69
C ASN A 15 -1.27 -12.60 10.02
N ILE A 16 -1.23 -12.44 8.70
CA ILE A 16 -0.02 -12.65 7.88
C ILE A 16 1.16 -11.75 8.29
N TYR A 17 0.91 -10.63 8.95
CA TYR A 17 1.95 -9.70 9.42
C TYR A 17 2.38 -10.00 10.87
N ASN A 18 1.84 -11.05 11.48
CA ASN A 18 2.20 -11.52 12.84
C ASN A 18 2.09 -10.40 13.89
N LEU A 19 0.97 -9.68 13.87
CA LEU A 19 0.70 -8.58 14.80
C LEU A 19 0.02 -9.08 16.08
N THR A 20 0.26 -8.37 17.19
CA THR A 20 -0.36 -8.65 18.49
C THR A 20 -1.65 -7.85 18.70
N GLU A 21 -1.89 -6.84 17.88
CA GLU A 21 -3.09 -6.01 17.93
C GLU A 21 -3.52 -5.60 16.53
N HIS A 22 -4.77 -5.16 16.38
CA HIS A 22 -5.26 -4.64 15.10
C HIS A 22 -4.60 -3.32 14.76
N LYS A 23 -4.26 -3.14 13.49
CA LYS A 23 -3.70 -1.91 12.95
C LYS A 23 -4.44 -1.52 11.69
N TYR A 24 -4.62 -0.23 11.51
CA TYR A 24 -5.21 0.34 10.30
C TYR A 24 -4.15 1.12 9.54
N ARG A 25 -3.96 0.82 8.25
CA ARG A 25 -2.99 1.50 7.41
C ARG A 25 -3.68 2.13 6.22
N VAL A 26 -3.51 3.44 6.11
CA VAL A 26 -4.11 4.24 5.03
C VAL A 26 -3.32 4.06 3.74
N PHE A 27 -4.02 3.95 2.62
CA PHE A 27 -3.39 3.93 1.29
C PHE A 27 -3.93 5.00 0.35
N ASP A 28 -5.10 5.58 0.62
CA ASP A 28 -5.68 6.66 -0.17
C ASP A 28 -6.46 7.63 0.71
N ILE A 29 -6.57 8.87 0.24
CA ILE A 29 -7.46 9.87 0.83
C ILE A 29 -8.33 10.43 -0.31
N PHE A 30 -9.65 10.39 -0.10
CA PHE A 30 -10.62 10.89 -1.05
C PHE A 30 -11.21 12.21 -0.56
N ASP A 31 -11.16 13.26 -1.40
CA ASP A 31 -11.77 14.54 -1.11
C ASP A 31 -13.23 14.50 -1.57
N ILE A 32 -14.13 14.43 -0.58
CA ILE A 32 -15.56 14.28 -0.83
C ILE A 32 -16.14 15.51 -1.53
N ASP A 33 -15.67 16.70 -1.18
CA ASP A 33 -16.16 17.95 -1.77
C ASP A 33 -15.78 18.08 -3.25
N LYS A 34 -14.53 17.72 -3.57
CA LYS A 34 -14.01 17.76 -4.95
C LYS A 34 -14.32 16.51 -5.76
N GLN A 35 -14.81 15.44 -5.11
CA GLN A 35 -15.11 14.15 -5.73
C GLN A 35 -13.92 13.54 -6.47
N LYS A 36 -12.74 13.60 -5.85
CA LYS A 36 -11.51 13.01 -6.41
C LYS A 36 -10.53 12.65 -5.31
N TYR A 37 -9.58 11.78 -5.64
CA TYR A 37 -8.48 11.46 -4.75
C TYR A 37 -7.50 12.63 -4.66
N VAL A 38 -6.91 12.81 -3.47
CA VAL A 38 -5.83 13.78 -3.31
C VAL A 38 -4.54 13.23 -3.93
N SER A 39 -3.63 14.13 -4.29
CA SER A 39 -2.31 13.74 -4.79
C SER A 39 -1.49 13.06 -3.70
N VAL A 40 -0.39 12.41 -4.10
CA VAL A 40 0.53 11.77 -3.15
C VAL A 40 1.08 12.79 -2.15
N GLY A 41 1.51 13.97 -2.63
CA GLY A 41 2.01 15.03 -1.76
C GLY A 41 0.98 15.54 -0.77
N GLU A 42 -0.25 15.78 -1.24
CA GLU A 42 -1.35 16.21 -0.36
C GLU A 42 -1.69 15.13 0.66
N ARG A 43 -1.66 13.85 0.27
CA ARG A 43 -1.93 12.74 1.18
C ARG A 43 -0.93 12.74 2.33
N TYR A 44 0.35 12.91 2.05
CA TYR A 44 1.39 12.97 3.09
C TYR A 44 1.20 14.17 4.00
N GLU A 45 0.87 15.33 3.45
CA GLU A 45 0.59 16.54 4.26
C GLU A 45 -0.59 16.31 5.21
N ILE A 46 -1.68 15.73 4.73
CA ILE A 46 -2.87 15.45 5.54
C ILE A 46 -2.54 14.44 6.63
N MET A 47 -1.85 13.35 6.29
CA MET A 47 -1.44 12.34 7.26
C MET A 47 -0.53 12.94 8.34
N CYS A 48 0.40 13.80 7.95
CA CYS A 48 1.28 14.48 8.90
C CYS A 48 0.51 15.39 9.86
N LYS A 49 -0.48 16.11 9.37
CA LYS A 49 -1.34 16.98 10.21
C LYS A 49 -2.22 16.17 11.18
N LEU A 50 -2.73 15.02 10.75
CA LEU A 50 -3.62 14.19 11.56
C LEU A 50 -2.87 13.32 12.56
N MET A 51 -1.75 12.74 12.17
CA MET A 51 -1.03 11.71 12.92
C MET A 51 0.34 12.17 13.43
N GLY A 52 0.79 13.38 13.05
CA GLY A 52 2.10 13.90 13.43
C GLY A 52 3.25 13.15 12.76
N GLU A 53 4.41 13.15 13.40
CA GLU A 53 5.61 12.52 12.86
C GLU A 53 5.50 11.00 12.77
N GLU A 54 4.54 10.40 13.47
CA GLU A 54 4.32 8.95 13.47
C GLU A 54 3.39 8.48 12.35
N PHE A 55 3.06 9.32 11.38
CA PHE A 55 2.11 8.96 10.34
C PHE A 55 2.51 7.72 9.54
N CYS A 56 3.79 7.41 9.45
CA CYS A 56 4.28 6.21 8.76
C CYS A 56 3.73 4.91 9.38
N LYS A 57 3.35 4.93 10.66
CA LYS A 57 2.74 3.78 11.34
C LYS A 57 1.30 3.55 10.90
N PHE A 58 0.66 4.57 10.35
CA PHE A 58 -0.74 4.56 9.93
C PHE A 58 -0.89 4.58 8.40
N HIS A 59 0.19 4.52 7.67
CA HIS A 59 0.21 4.48 6.21
C HIS A 59 0.80 3.16 5.74
N VAL A 60 0.35 2.68 4.57
CA VAL A 60 0.96 1.49 3.96
C VAL A 60 2.42 1.79 3.61
N PRO A 61 3.31 0.78 3.67
CA PRO A 61 4.71 0.97 3.28
C PRO A 61 4.82 1.47 1.84
N VAL A 62 5.63 2.51 1.64
CA VAL A 62 5.95 3.04 0.31
C VAL A 62 7.32 2.49 -0.08
N LEU A 63 7.35 1.63 -1.10
CA LEU A 63 8.58 0.98 -1.54
C LEU A 63 9.46 1.91 -2.37
N ASP A 64 8.84 2.74 -3.21
CA ASP A 64 9.52 3.72 -4.04
C ASP A 64 8.59 4.93 -4.25
N PRO A 65 8.91 6.11 -3.70
CA PRO A 65 8.04 7.27 -3.80
C PRO A 65 7.98 7.89 -5.20
N GLU A 66 8.98 7.63 -6.05
CA GLU A 66 9.03 8.17 -7.42
C GLU A 66 9.55 7.09 -8.37
N HIS A 67 8.65 6.19 -8.79
CA HIS A 67 9.02 5.08 -9.66
C HIS A 67 8.67 5.39 -11.12
N ASP A 68 9.68 5.36 -11.99
CA ASP A 68 9.50 5.57 -13.42
C ASP A 68 9.29 4.21 -14.10
N LEU A 69 8.13 4.05 -14.75
CA LEU A 69 7.78 2.82 -15.47
C LEU A 69 8.21 2.83 -16.94
N LYS A 70 8.88 3.88 -17.39
CA LYS A 70 9.37 3.97 -18.78
C LYS A 70 10.35 2.85 -19.06
N GLY A 71 10.06 2.06 -20.10
CA GLY A 71 10.90 0.92 -20.46
C GLY A 71 10.74 -0.33 -19.60
N VAL A 72 9.81 -0.30 -18.63
CA VAL A 72 9.53 -1.45 -17.75
C VAL A 72 8.52 -2.38 -18.43
N THR A 73 8.84 -3.68 -18.47
CA THR A 73 7.95 -4.69 -19.04
C THR A 73 6.99 -5.25 -17.99
N LEU A 74 5.94 -5.94 -18.44
CA LEU A 74 5.03 -6.64 -17.54
C LEU A 74 5.76 -7.70 -16.70
N ASP A 75 6.72 -8.41 -17.29
CA ASP A 75 7.50 -9.41 -16.58
C ASP A 75 8.34 -8.78 -15.47
N ASP A 76 8.89 -7.58 -15.69
CA ASP A 76 9.61 -6.83 -14.66
C ASP A 76 8.70 -6.48 -13.49
N LEU A 77 7.46 -6.05 -13.76
CA LEU A 77 6.47 -5.73 -12.72
C LEU A 77 6.08 -6.96 -11.91
N ILE A 78 5.89 -8.09 -12.58
CA ILE A 78 5.55 -9.36 -11.91
C ILE A 78 6.71 -9.82 -11.02
N ALA A 79 7.95 -9.72 -11.50
CA ALA A 79 9.13 -10.07 -10.72
C ALA A 79 9.26 -9.18 -9.47
N ASP A 80 9.05 -7.87 -9.62
CA ASP A 80 9.13 -6.92 -8.51
C ASP A 80 8.03 -7.15 -7.46
N ALA A 81 6.88 -7.65 -7.88
CA ALA A 81 5.79 -7.98 -6.95
C ALA A 81 6.12 -9.19 -6.06
N SER A 82 7.00 -10.08 -6.52
CA SER A 82 7.36 -11.33 -5.83
C SER A 82 8.52 -11.09 -4.86
N ALA A 83 8.20 -10.65 -3.65
CA ALA A 83 9.19 -10.41 -2.60
C ALA A 83 8.56 -10.61 -1.23
N LYS A 84 9.37 -10.56 -0.19
CA LYS A 84 8.90 -10.63 1.20
C LYS A 84 8.22 -9.33 1.59
N SER A 85 7.20 -9.43 2.44
CA SER A 85 6.50 -8.27 2.97
C SER A 85 7.42 -7.38 3.80
N VAL A 86 7.31 -6.06 3.63
CA VAL A 86 8.01 -5.09 4.48
C VAL A 86 7.49 -5.14 5.92
N LEU A 87 6.20 -5.46 6.10
CA LEU A 87 5.58 -5.58 7.43
C LEU A 87 5.91 -6.89 8.13
N ASN A 88 6.23 -7.94 7.37
CA ASN A 88 6.65 -9.24 7.91
C ASN A 88 7.55 -9.95 6.90
N ASN A 89 8.87 -9.87 7.10
CA ASN A 89 9.85 -10.43 6.16
C ASN A 89 9.90 -11.97 6.15
N ASN A 90 9.14 -12.65 7.03
CA ASN A 90 8.96 -14.11 7.00
C ASN A 90 7.80 -14.53 6.10
N HIS A 91 7.12 -13.59 5.47
CA HIS A 91 5.96 -13.83 4.62
C HIS A 91 6.12 -13.12 3.28
N LEU A 92 5.65 -13.75 2.20
CA LEU A 92 5.62 -13.11 0.89
C LEU A 92 4.57 -12.00 0.87
N ARG A 93 4.87 -10.88 0.23
CA ARG A 93 3.88 -9.84 0.02
C ARG A 93 2.87 -10.27 -1.05
N GLU A 94 1.62 -9.80 -0.89
CA GLU A 94 0.53 -10.12 -1.83
C GLU A 94 0.81 -9.52 -3.21
N GLY A 95 1.40 -8.34 -3.27
CA GLY A 95 1.72 -7.64 -4.49
C GLY A 95 2.14 -6.21 -4.24
N VAL A 96 2.16 -5.44 -5.30
CA VAL A 96 2.54 -4.02 -5.26
C VAL A 96 1.47 -3.19 -5.96
N VAL A 97 1.09 -2.07 -5.37
CA VAL A 97 0.17 -1.10 -5.95
C VAL A 97 0.98 0.08 -6.50
N TYR A 98 0.74 0.42 -7.75
CA TYR A 98 1.31 1.57 -8.42
C TYR A 98 0.25 2.66 -8.49
N LYS A 99 0.62 3.88 -8.16
CA LYS A 99 -0.29 5.03 -8.18
C LYS A 99 0.33 6.18 -8.95
N THR A 100 -0.50 6.89 -9.72
CA THR A 100 -0.04 8.13 -10.34
C THR A 100 0.22 9.19 -9.25
N MET A 101 1.13 10.12 -9.52
CA MET A 101 1.49 11.14 -8.53
C MET A 101 0.33 12.07 -8.19
N ASP A 102 -0.62 12.27 -9.12
CA ASP A 102 -1.84 13.03 -8.86
C ASP A 102 -2.89 12.26 -8.07
N GLY A 103 -2.67 10.96 -7.83
CA GLY A 103 -3.55 10.12 -7.03
C GLY A 103 -4.79 9.59 -7.75
N GLN A 104 -5.01 9.93 -9.02
CA GLN A 104 -6.27 9.63 -9.72
C GLN A 104 -6.35 8.22 -10.28
N TYR A 105 -5.22 7.59 -10.58
CA TYR A 105 -5.19 6.26 -11.18
C TYR A 105 -4.25 5.35 -10.39
N SER A 106 -4.64 4.07 -10.29
CA SER A 106 -3.81 3.06 -9.66
C SER A 106 -4.06 1.70 -10.31
N PHE A 107 -3.07 0.80 -10.19
CA PHE A 107 -3.24 -0.60 -10.55
C PHE A 107 -2.40 -1.46 -9.60
N LYS A 108 -2.79 -2.72 -9.46
CA LYS A 108 -2.13 -3.68 -8.59
C LYS A 108 -1.52 -4.80 -9.41
N VAL A 109 -0.27 -5.14 -9.08
CA VAL A 109 0.41 -6.33 -9.62
C VAL A 109 0.48 -7.35 -8.48
N ILE A 110 -0.19 -8.49 -8.64
CA ILE A 110 -0.26 -9.52 -7.61
C ILE A 110 0.95 -10.46 -7.77
N SER A 111 1.55 -10.83 -6.65
CA SER A 111 2.64 -11.80 -6.64
C SER A 111 2.12 -13.19 -7.01
N VAL A 112 2.69 -13.79 -8.06
CA VAL A 112 2.36 -15.16 -8.46
C VAL A 112 2.76 -16.14 -7.37
N ASP A 113 3.90 -15.94 -6.75
CA ASP A 113 4.39 -16.80 -5.65
C ASP A 113 3.44 -16.79 -4.46
N TYR A 114 2.90 -15.63 -4.12
CA TYR A 114 1.90 -15.49 -3.05
C TYR A 114 0.63 -16.29 -3.39
N LEU A 115 0.12 -16.15 -4.62
CA LEU A 115 -1.09 -16.87 -5.07
C LEU A 115 -0.87 -18.39 -5.04
N LEU A 116 0.29 -18.88 -5.45
CA LEU A 116 0.59 -20.30 -5.47
C LEU A 116 0.66 -20.89 -4.06
N LYS A 117 1.14 -20.14 -3.08
CA LYS A 117 1.21 -20.58 -1.69
C LYS A 117 -0.12 -20.64 -0.97
N GLN A 118 -1.12 -19.94 -1.48
CA GLN A 118 -2.47 -19.89 -0.89
C GLN A 118 -3.33 -21.10 -1.26
N LYS A 119 -2.88 -21.92 -2.19
CA LYS A 119 -3.63 -23.10 -2.65
C LYS A 119 -3.29 -24.36 -1.84
#